data_898c86199a89079bee2d927798c682c5
#
_entry.id   898c86199a89079bee2d927798c682c5
#
_cell.length_a   1.000
_cell.length_b   1.000
_cell.length_c   1.000
_cell.angle_alpha   90.00
_cell.angle_beta   90.00
_cell.angle_gamma   90.00
#
_symmetry.space_group_name_H-M   'P 1'
#
loop_
_entity.id
_entity.type
_entity.pdbx_description
1 polymer ?
#
loop_
_entity_poly.entity_id
_entity_poly.type
_entity_poly.pdbx_seq_one_letter_code
_entity_poly.pdbx_strand_id
1 'polypeptide(L)'
;MGEIAISQARENLAEVIESTRRSGEPIVLTRHGRPVAVVLEHAAFERLVAAAEDASDRVALALAREDDDSVPWEQVKVDLGLV
;
A
#
# COMPACT_ATOMS: atom_id res chain seq x y z
N MET A 1 5.73 13.43 0.26
CA MET A 1 4.77 12.39 -0.15
C MET A 1 3.79 12.98 -1.14
N GLY A 2 3.64 12.33 -2.30
CA GLY A 2 2.75 12.82 -3.34
C GLY A 2 1.36 12.22 -3.23
N GLU A 3 0.43 12.87 -3.88
CA GLU A 3 -0.94 12.38 -4.00
C GLU A 3 -1.35 12.37 -5.46
N ILE A 4 -2.12 11.38 -5.86
CA ILE A 4 -2.66 11.27 -7.21
C ILE A 4 -4.03 10.63 -7.16
N ALA A 5 -4.93 11.08 -8.01
CA ALA A 5 -6.25 10.47 -8.11
C ALA A 5 -6.12 9.04 -8.65
N ILE A 6 -6.94 8.14 -8.12
CA ILE A 6 -6.87 6.73 -8.49
C ILE A 6 -7.10 6.52 -10.00
N SER A 7 -7.95 7.34 -10.61
CA SER A 7 -8.20 7.26 -12.05
C SER A 7 -6.95 7.59 -12.87
N GLN A 8 -6.17 8.56 -12.43
CA GLN A 8 -4.91 8.91 -13.08
C GLN A 8 -3.85 7.86 -12.84
N ALA A 9 -3.81 7.30 -11.64
CA ALA A 9 -2.88 6.22 -11.32
C ALA A 9 -3.12 4.99 -12.19
N ARG A 10 -4.38 4.68 -12.48
CA ARG A 10 -4.73 3.55 -13.35
C ARG A 10 -4.20 3.74 -14.76
N GLU A 11 -4.27 4.96 -15.28
CA GLU A 11 -3.79 5.25 -16.63
C GLU A 11 -2.27 5.25 -16.73
N ASN A 12 -1.59 5.59 -15.65
CA ASN A 12 -0.13 5.76 -15.64
C ASN A 12 0.54 4.94 -14.53
N LEU A 13 0.04 3.74 -14.29
CA LEU A 13 0.51 2.93 -13.16
C LEU A 13 2.01 2.65 -13.21
N ALA A 14 2.55 2.36 -14.39
CA ALA A 14 3.98 2.10 -14.53
C ALA A 14 4.81 3.34 -14.13
N GLU A 15 4.36 4.53 -14.51
CA GLU A 15 5.03 5.76 -14.13
C GLU A 15 4.92 6.06 -12.64
N VAL A 16 3.76 5.76 -12.05
CA VAL A 16 3.55 5.93 -10.61
C VAL A 16 4.54 5.05 -9.85
N ILE A 17 4.65 3.79 -10.24
CA ILE A 17 5.59 2.85 -9.61
C ILE A 17 7.04 3.33 -9.80
N GLU A 18 7.40 3.74 -11.00
CA GLU A 18 8.76 4.21 -11.29
C GLU A 18 9.09 5.46 -10.48
N SER A 19 8.12 6.34 -10.30
CA SER A 19 8.28 7.53 -9.47
C SER A 19 8.60 7.17 -8.02
N THR A 20 7.92 6.18 -7.45
CA THR A 20 8.21 5.74 -6.09
C THR A 20 9.61 5.12 -5.98
N ARG A 21 10.05 4.44 -7.02
CA ARG A 21 11.41 3.85 -7.04
C ARG A 21 12.48 4.93 -7.07
N ARG A 22 12.28 5.96 -7.88
CA ARG A 22 13.27 7.04 -8.00
C ARG A 22 13.34 7.92 -6.77
N SER A 23 12.19 8.29 -6.23
CA SER A 23 12.13 9.20 -5.08
C SER A 23 12.32 8.48 -3.75
N GLY A 24 11.99 7.21 -3.70
CA GLY A 24 11.95 6.46 -2.44
C GLY A 24 10.78 6.85 -1.55
N GLU A 25 9.86 7.67 -2.06
CA GLU A 25 8.72 8.14 -1.29
C GLU A 25 7.42 7.49 -1.76
N PRO A 26 6.49 7.21 -0.84
CA PRO A 26 5.19 6.66 -1.21
C PRO A 26 4.32 7.70 -1.90
N ILE A 27 3.38 7.22 -2.70
CA ILE A 27 2.37 8.05 -3.34
C ILE A 27 1.01 7.63 -2.81
N VAL A 28 0.24 8.59 -2.31
CA VAL A 28 -1.11 8.35 -1.81
C VAL A 28 -2.08 8.38 -2.98
N LEU A 29 -2.90 7.33 -3.10
CA LEU A 29 -3.97 7.28 -4.08
C LEU A 29 -5.24 7.82 -3.44
N THR A 30 -5.87 8.76 -4.13
CA THR A 30 -7.10 9.37 -3.62
C THR A 30 -8.29 9.03 -4.50
N ARG A 31 -9.45 9.01 -3.89
CA ARG A 31 -10.73 8.86 -4.58
C ARG A 31 -11.69 9.87 -4.00
N HIS A 32 -12.25 10.73 -4.85
CA HIS A 32 -13.11 11.82 -4.40
C HIS A 32 -12.45 12.68 -3.32
N GLY A 33 -11.15 12.94 -3.49
CA GLY A 33 -10.37 13.76 -2.55
C GLY A 33 -9.98 13.07 -1.25
N ARG A 34 -10.29 11.79 -1.10
CA ARG A 34 -9.97 11.04 0.12
C ARG A 34 -8.91 9.98 -0.13
N PRO A 35 -7.94 9.84 0.77
CA PRO A 35 -6.93 8.77 0.64
C PRO A 35 -7.60 7.41 0.76
N VAL A 36 -7.29 6.53 -0.20
CA VAL A 36 -7.85 5.16 -0.20
C VAL A 36 -6.76 4.10 -0.26
N ALA A 37 -5.56 4.45 -0.70
CA ALA A 37 -4.47 3.49 -0.83
C ALA A 37 -3.15 4.23 -0.90
N VAL A 38 -2.06 3.47 -0.81
CA VAL A 38 -0.70 4.01 -0.94
C VAL A 38 0.09 3.10 -1.86
N VAL A 39 0.82 3.67 -2.80
CA VAL A 39 1.78 2.95 -3.63
C VAL A 39 3.16 3.15 -3.03
N LEU A 40 3.85 2.06 -2.82
CA LEU A 40 5.13 2.04 -2.14
C LEU A 40 6.06 1.06 -2.85
N GLU A 41 7.31 1.47 -3.08
CA GLU A 41 8.29 0.56 -3.64
C GLU A 41 8.47 -0.65 -2.73
N HIS A 42 8.68 -1.83 -3.32
CA HIS A 42 8.76 -3.08 -2.58
C HIS A 42 9.83 -3.04 -1.47
N ALA A 43 11.03 -2.56 -1.79
CA ALA A 43 12.11 -2.48 -0.82
C ALA A 43 11.76 -1.52 0.34
N ALA A 44 11.09 -0.41 0.02
CA ALA A 44 10.63 0.52 1.04
C ALA A 44 9.57 -0.09 1.94
N PHE A 45 8.68 -0.89 1.36
CA PHE A 45 7.68 -1.64 2.12
C PHE A 45 8.34 -2.63 3.08
N GLU A 46 9.33 -3.37 2.59
CA GLU A 46 10.05 -4.31 3.45
C GLU A 46 10.74 -3.61 4.62
N ARG A 47 11.35 -2.45 4.36
CA ARG A 47 11.97 -1.67 5.43
C ARG A 47 10.95 -1.19 6.45
N LEU A 48 9.79 -0.79 5.99
CA LEU A 48 8.71 -0.34 6.87
C LEU A 48 8.21 -1.49 7.75
N VAL A 49 8.00 -2.66 7.18
CA VAL A 49 7.58 -3.85 7.93
C VAL A 49 8.63 -4.24 8.96
N ALA A 50 9.91 -4.26 8.57
CA ALA A 50 10.99 -4.60 9.47
C ALA A 50 11.07 -3.59 10.64
N ALA A 51 10.92 -2.30 10.36
CA ALA A 51 10.92 -1.28 11.39
C ALA A 51 9.75 -1.43 12.36
N ALA A 52 8.58 -1.79 11.83
CA ALA A 52 7.40 -2.01 12.66
C ALA A 52 7.56 -3.24 13.56
N GLU A 53 8.16 -4.30 13.05
CA GLU A 53 8.44 -5.51 13.83
C GLU A 53 9.45 -5.23 14.94
N ASP A 54 10.50 -4.48 14.64
CA ASP A 54 11.51 -4.10 15.62
C ASP A 54 10.94 -3.16 16.69
N ALA A 55 10.02 -2.30 16.30
CA ALA A 55 9.48 -1.30 17.21
C ALA A 55 8.57 -1.91 18.27
N SER A 56 7.79 -2.94 17.94
CA SER A 56 6.85 -3.49 18.90
C SER A 56 6.24 -4.82 18.46
N ASP A 57 6.69 -5.90 19.05
CA ASP A 57 6.08 -7.22 18.88
C ASP A 57 4.61 -7.23 19.29
N ARG A 58 4.27 -6.44 20.31
CA ARG A 58 2.89 -6.37 20.80
C ARG A 58 1.93 -5.79 19.78
N VAL A 59 2.36 -4.72 19.12
CA VAL A 59 1.55 -4.09 18.08
C VAL A 59 1.42 -5.03 16.90
N ALA A 60 2.51 -5.69 16.52
CA ALA A 60 2.49 -6.66 15.43
C ALA A 60 1.52 -7.80 15.70
N LEU A 61 1.51 -8.33 16.94
CA LEU A 61 0.58 -9.38 17.34
C LEU A 61 -0.87 -8.92 17.31
N ALA A 62 -1.13 -7.70 17.77
CA ALA A 62 -2.47 -7.13 17.76
C ALA A 62 -2.99 -6.99 16.32
N LEU A 63 -2.15 -6.50 15.43
CA LEU A 63 -2.51 -6.36 14.02
C LEU A 63 -2.75 -7.72 13.36
N ALA A 64 -1.93 -8.71 13.71
CA ALA A 64 -2.10 -10.07 13.19
C ALA A 64 -3.44 -10.67 13.61
N ARG A 65 -3.88 -10.40 14.84
CA ARG A 65 -5.18 -10.87 15.32
C ARG A 65 -6.34 -10.21 14.60
N GLU A 66 -6.22 -8.92 14.32
CA GLU A 66 -7.21 -8.21 13.53
C GLU A 66 -7.25 -8.75 12.10
N ASP A 67 -6.10 -9.13 11.58
CA ASP A 67 -5.99 -9.71 10.25
C ASP A 67 -6.68 -11.08 10.13
N ASP A 68 -6.91 -11.77 11.23
CA ASP A 68 -7.66 -13.03 11.21
C ASP A 68 -9.07 -12.83 10.66
N ASP A 69 -9.61 -11.62 10.77
CA ASP A 69 -10.90 -11.26 10.20
C ASP A 69 -10.76 -10.63 8.81
N SER A 70 -9.53 -10.53 8.30
CA SER A 70 -9.30 -9.88 7.02
C SER A 70 -9.75 -10.75 5.87
N VAL A 71 -10.09 -10.09 4.76
CA VAL A 71 -10.47 -10.75 3.53
C VAL A 71 -9.24 -11.46 2.95
N PRO A 72 -9.36 -12.73 2.50
CA PRO A 72 -8.25 -13.41 1.86
C PRO A 72 -7.71 -12.64 0.65
N TRP A 73 -6.41 -12.77 0.39
CA TRP A 73 -5.78 -12.09 -0.74
C TRP A 73 -6.48 -12.37 -2.07
N GLU A 74 -6.97 -13.59 -2.26
CA GLU A 74 -7.70 -13.97 -3.46
C GLU A 74 -8.94 -13.10 -3.64
N GLN A 75 -9.65 -12.82 -2.55
CA GLN A 75 -10.84 -11.97 -2.59
C GLN A 75 -10.45 -10.52 -2.88
N VAL A 76 -9.36 -10.06 -2.32
CA VAL A 76 -8.85 -8.71 -2.56
C VAL A 76 -8.53 -8.52 -4.03
N LYS A 77 -7.91 -9.51 -4.66
CA LYS A 77 -7.62 -9.47 -6.10
C LYS A 77 -8.88 -9.32 -6.94
N VAL A 78 -9.91 -10.07 -6.61
CA VAL A 78 -11.19 -10.02 -7.31
C VAL A 78 -11.81 -8.63 -7.14
N ASP A 79 -11.83 -8.12 -5.90
CA ASP A 79 -12.42 -6.81 -5.60
C ASP A 79 -11.68 -5.67 -6.31
N LEU A 80 -10.39 -5.81 -6.50
CA LEU A 80 -9.56 -4.81 -7.19
C LEU A 80 -9.55 -4.99 -8.70
N GLY A 81 -10.12 -6.07 -9.20
CA GLY A 81 -10.12 -6.36 -10.63
C GLY A 81 -8.76 -6.79 -11.16
N LEU A 82 -7.95 -7.41 -10.32
CA LEU A 82 -6.62 -7.89 -10.70
C LEU A 82 -6.62 -9.31 -11.25
N VAL A 83 -7.78 -9.94 -11.28
CA VAL A 83 -7.94 -11.30 -11.76
C VAL A 83 -8.87 -11.32 -12.96
#